data_343bc53a5326a19145fe10098af90c27
#
_entry.id   343bc53a5326a19145fe10098af90c27
#
_cell.length_a   1.000
_cell.length_b   1.000
_cell.length_c   1.000
_cell.angle_alpha   90.00
_cell.angle_beta   90.00
_cell.angle_gamma   90.00
#
_symmetry.space_group_name_H-M   'P 1'
#
loop_
_entity.id
_entity.type
_entity.pdbx_description
1 polymer ?
#
loop_
_entity_poly.entity_id
_entity_poly.type
_entity_poly.pdbx_seq_one_letter_code
_entity_poly.pdbx_strand_id
1 'polypeptide(L)'
;MMRSGRRVGGATLSGHLLLSGAGLVPEDASPKVGFIVSRAVGSAVVRNRVKRRLRELMRRQLASLPGGSLLVVRAHPAAAGARQADLAADLDLVLGRLMRRQVGALRQ
;
A
#
# COMPACT_ATOMS: atom_id res chain seq x y z
N MET A 1 15.47 9.04 -13.97
CA MET A 1 15.07 8.85 -13.26
C MET A 1 14.88 7.81 -12.70
N MET A 2 14.92 7.51 -12.16
CA MET A 2 14.75 6.58 -11.64
C MET A 2 13.76 6.29 -11.02
N ARG A 3 13.44 5.44 -10.96
CA ARG A 3 12.45 5.16 -10.42
C ARG A 3 12.65 4.08 -9.56
N SER A 4 12.64 4.17 -8.32
CA SER A 4 12.73 3.13 -7.33
C SER A 4 11.36 2.60 -6.90
N GLY A 5 10.30 3.12 -7.46
CA GLY A 5 8.95 2.77 -7.06
C GLY A 5 8.28 1.74 -7.94
N ARG A 6 7.36 0.98 -7.37
CA ARG A 6 6.50 0.06 -8.09
C ARG A 6 5.05 0.40 -7.79
N ARG A 7 4.21 0.32 -8.79
CA ARG A 7 2.80 0.66 -8.63
C ARG A 7 1.90 -0.46 -9.16
N VAL A 8 0.91 -0.82 -8.36
CA VAL A 8 -0.05 -1.85 -8.72
C VAL A 8 -1.44 -1.36 -8.37
N GLY A 9 -2.38 -1.51 -9.30
CA GLY A 9 -3.76 -1.09 -9.08
C GLY A 9 -4.69 -2.27 -8.92
N GLY A 10 -5.70 -2.11 -8.08
CA GLY A 10 -6.78 -3.05 -7.91
C GLY A 10 -8.12 -2.34 -8.04
N ALA A 11 -9.22 -3.04 -7.76
CA ALA A 11 -10.56 -2.50 -7.93
C ALA A 11 -10.88 -1.40 -6.93
N THR A 12 -10.49 -1.59 -5.67
CA THR A 12 -10.82 -0.63 -4.60
C THR A 12 -9.65 0.21 -4.15
N LEU A 13 -8.42 -0.22 -4.46
CA LEU A 13 -7.25 0.51 -4.04
C LEU A 13 -6.07 0.22 -4.94
N SER A 14 -5.05 1.05 -4.82
CA SER A 14 -3.77 0.82 -5.49
C SER A 14 -2.66 1.03 -4.49
N GLY A 15 -1.51 0.44 -4.77
CA GLY A 15 -0.34 0.56 -3.92
C GLY A 15 0.87 1.00 -4.69
N HIS A 16 1.73 1.75 -4.03
CA HIS A 16 2.98 2.22 -4.59
C HIS A 16 4.06 1.96 -3.55
N LEU A 17 5.01 1.12 -3.90
CA LEU A 17 6.08 0.72 -2.98
C LEU A 17 7.38 1.41 -3.38
N LEU A 18 7.94 2.16 -2.45
CA LEU A 18 9.24 2.79 -2.60
C LEU A 18 10.20 2.07 -1.68
N LEU A 19 11.29 1.59 -2.24
CA LEU A 19 12.25 0.83 -1.46
C LEU A 19 13.36 1.72 -0.94
N SER A 20 13.93 1.30 0.17
CA SER A 20 15.15 1.90 0.66
C SER A 20 16.23 1.75 -0.40
N GLY A 21 16.92 2.82 -0.64
CA GLY A 21 18.00 2.80 -1.61
C GLY A 21 18.61 4.17 -1.59
N ALA A 22 19.61 4.41 -2.37
CA ALA A 22 20.23 5.72 -2.44
C ALA A 22 20.68 6.28 -1.09
N GLY A 23 20.69 5.48 -0.04
CA GLY A 23 21.15 5.91 1.27
C GLY A 23 20.25 6.86 2.01
N LEU A 24 19.02 7.01 1.57
CA LEU A 24 18.09 7.97 2.19
C LEU A 24 17.46 7.44 3.46
N VAL A 25 17.20 6.13 3.51
CA VAL A 25 16.56 5.50 4.66
C VAL A 25 17.35 4.23 4.99
N PRO A 26 17.70 4.02 6.26
CA PRO A 26 18.41 2.79 6.63
C PRO A 26 17.56 1.56 6.35
N GLU A 27 18.19 0.50 5.90
CA GLU A 27 17.49 -0.74 5.60
C GLU A 27 16.91 -1.41 6.83
N ASP A 28 17.48 -1.14 7.99
CA ASP A 28 16.98 -1.70 9.23
C ASP A 28 15.86 -0.87 9.86
N ALA A 29 15.51 0.25 9.24
CA ALA A 29 14.39 1.04 9.71
C ALA A 29 13.09 0.28 9.47
N SER A 30 12.11 0.51 10.34
CA SER A 30 10.79 -0.08 10.16
C SER A 30 10.15 0.43 8.88
N PRO A 31 9.43 -0.43 8.16
CA PRO A 31 8.69 0.05 6.99
C PRO A 31 7.61 1.04 7.40
N LYS A 32 7.30 1.96 6.52
CA LYS A 32 6.29 2.98 6.76
C LYS A 32 5.18 2.86 5.75
N VAL A 33 3.95 3.14 6.19
CA VAL A 33 2.78 3.05 5.32
C VAL A 33 2.02 4.36 5.40
N GLY A 34 1.72 4.92 4.24
CA GLY A 34 0.87 6.09 4.14
C GLY A 34 -0.41 5.75 3.41
N PHE A 35 -1.49 6.41 3.76
CA PHE A 35 -2.78 6.19 3.12
C PHE A 35 -3.27 7.48 2.49
N ILE A 36 -3.73 7.39 1.25
CA ILE A 36 -4.33 8.50 0.54
C ILE A 36 -5.80 8.20 0.31
N VAL A 37 -6.67 8.95 0.95
CA VAL A 37 -8.11 8.80 0.78
C VAL A 37 -8.66 10.18 0.43
N SER A 38 -8.85 10.42 -0.86
CA SER A 38 -9.26 11.72 -1.36
C SER A 38 -10.75 11.94 -1.21
N ARG A 39 -11.17 13.18 -1.48
CA ARG A 39 -12.58 13.54 -1.43
C ARG A 39 -13.44 12.75 -2.40
N ALA A 40 -12.83 12.21 -3.46
CA ALA A 40 -13.56 11.40 -4.43
C ALA A 40 -14.13 10.13 -3.80
N VAL A 41 -13.57 9.67 -2.68
CA VAL A 41 -14.05 8.48 -1.98
C VAL A 41 -15.35 8.79 -1.24
N GLY A 42 -15.49 10.00 -0.68
CA GLY A 42 -16.69 10.37 0.01
C GLY A 42 -16.48 11.47 1.04
N SER A 43 -17.44 11.60 1.95
CA SER A 43 -17.39 12.59 3.02
C SER A 43 -16.25 12.30 3.98
N ALA A 44 -15.99 13.24 4.89
CA ALA A 44 -14.96 13.05 5.90
C ALA A 44 -15.22 11.80 6.74
N VAL A 45 -16.48 11.54 7.08
CA VAL A 45 -16.84 10.36 7.85
C VAL A 45 -16.51 9.09 7.09
N VAL A 46 -16.85 9.04 5.81
CA VAL A 46 -16.58 7.90 4.95
C VAL A 46 -15.06 7.71 4.81
N ARG A 47 -14.35 8.79 4.54
CA ARG A 47 -12.89 8.72 4.37
C ARG A 47 -12.19 8.22 5.63
N ASN A 48 -12.62 8.67 6.78
CA ASN A 48 -12.04 8.23 8.05
C ASN A 48 -12.30 6.75 8.29
N ARG A 49 -13.49 6.28 7.92
CA ARG A 49 -13.84 4.87 8.05
C ARG A 49 -12.95 4.01 7.16
N VAL A 50 -12.75 4.43 5.91
CA VAL A 50 -11.89 3.70 4.98
C VAL A 50 -10.46 3.67 5.50
N LYS A 51 -9.92 4.80 5.95
CA LYS A 51 -8.59 4.84 6.51
C LYS A 51 -8.42 3.89 7.68
N ARG A 52 -9.39 3.87 8.58
CA ARG A 52 -9.31 3.02 9.76
C ARG A 52 -9.28 1.55 9.37
N ARG A 53 -10.13 1.17 8.40
CA ARG A 53 -10.17 -0.21 7.91
C ARG A 53 -8.86 -0.60 7.26
N LEU A 54 -8.28 0.29 6.48
CA LEU A 54 -7.01 0.01 5.81
C LEU A 54 -5.87 -0.12 6.82
N ARG A 55 -5.85 0.75 7.84
CA ARG A 55 -4.83 0.64 8.88
C ARG A 55 -4.89 -0.71 9.58
N GLU A 56 -6.10 -1.15 9.87
CA GLU A 56 -6.30 -2.41 10.55
C GLU A 56 -5.81 -3.58 9.71
N LEU A 57 -6.13 -3.56 8.41
CA LEU A 57 -5.69 -4.60 7.51
C LEU A 57 -4.17 -4.58 7.33
N MET A 58 -3.58 -3.39 7.25
CA MET A 58 -2.14 -3.26 7.06
C MET A 58 -1.35 -3.70 8.28
N ARG A 59 -1.95 -3.63 9.45
CA ARG A 59 -1.25 -4.05 10.67
C ARG A 59 -0.73 -5.47 10.55
N ARG A 60 -1.47 -6.34 9.88
CA ARG A 60 -1.07 -7.72 9.67
C ARG A 60 -0.03 -7.88 8.59
N GLN A 61 0.03 -6.94 7.67
CA GLN A 61 0.91 -7.04 6.51
C GLN A 61 2.25 -6.34 6.73
N LEU A 62 2.34 -5.54 7.77
CA LEU A 62 3.49 -4.66 7.96
C LEU A 62 4.80 -5.44 8.04
N ALA A 63 4.77 -6.57 8.71
CA ALA A 63 5.97 -7.38 8.90
C ALA A 63 6.51 -7.97 7.60
N SER A 64 5.67 -8.06 6.57
CA SER A 64 6.11 -8.63 5.29
C SER A 64 6.79 -7.60 4.38
N LEU A 65 6.77 -6.32 4.76
CA LEU A 65 7.38 -5.28 3.95
C LEU A 65 8.88 -5.20 4.23
N PRO A 66 9.69 -4.90 3.21
CA PRO A 66 11.13 -4.74 3.42
C PRO A 66 11.43 -3.60 4.37
N GLY A 67 12.46 -3.76 5.18
CA GLY A 67 12.89 -2.69 6.06
C GLY A 67 13.25 -1.44 5.26
N GLY A 68 12.90 -0.28 5.81
CA GLY A 68 13.19 0.99 5.16
C GLY A 68 12.29 1.34 4.00
N SER A 69 11.33 0.47 3.66
CA SER A 69 10.43 0.76 2.54
C SER A 69 9.32 1.71 2.94
N LEU A 70 8.72 2.34 1.95
CA LEU A 70 7.54 3.18 2.12
C LEU A 70 6.46 2.66 1.19
N LEU A 71 5.35 2.24 1.76
CA LEU A 71 4.20 1.82 0.98
C LEU A 71 3.13 2.91 1.06
N VAL A 72 2.66 3.35 -0.10
CA VAL A 72 1.54 4.29 -0.16
C VAL A 72 0.35 3.55 -0.72
N VAL A 73 -0.73 3.51 0.04
CA VAL A 73 -1.98 2.87 -0.37
C VAL A 73 -3.00 3.96 -0.66
N ARG A 74 -3.49 3.96 -1.89
CA ARG A 74 -4.49 4.94 -2.32
C ARG A 74 -5.83 4.25 -2.46
N ALA A 75 -6.84 4.78 -1.80
CA ALA A 75 -8.20 4.27 -1.91
C ALA A 75 -8.88 4.86 -3.13
N HIS A 76 -9.56 4.01 -3.90
CA HIS A 76 -10.38 4.45 -5.02
C HIS A 76 -11.81 4.69 -4.53
N PRO A 77 -12.64 5.41 -5.29
CA PRO A 77 -14.02 5.65 -4.87
C PRO A 77 -14.79 4.37 -4.53
N ALA A 78 -14.49 3.26 -5.20
CA ALA A 78 -15.15 1.99 -4.93
C ALA A 78 -14.90 1.49 -3.50
N ALA A 79 -13.86 1.98 -2.83
CA ALA A 79 -13.57 1.57 -1.46
C ALA A 79 -14.66 2.00 -0.48
N ALA A 80 -15.39 3.07 -0.80
CA ALA A 80 -16.41 3.61 0.10
C ALA A 80 -17.51 2.58 0.39
N GLY A 81 -17.92 1.84 -0.64
CA GLY A 81 -18.98 0.85 -0.49
C GLY A 81 -18.49 -0.57 -0.36
N ALA A 82 -17.17 -0.77 -0.32
CA ALA A 82 -16.62 -2.11 -0.25
C ALA A 82 -16.71 -2.67 1.17
N ARG A 83 -16.89 -3.98 1.25
CA ARG A 83 -16.86 -4.66 2.54
C ARG A 83 -15.43 -4.85 2.99
N GLN A 84 -15.25 -5.10 4.29
CA GLN A 84 -13.92 -5.31 4.82
C GLN A 84 -13.21 -6.45 4.10
N ALA A 85 -13.93 -7.52 3.78
CA ALA A 85 -13.37 -8.66 3.07
C ALA A 85 -12.88 -8.28 1.68
N ASP A 86 -13.60 -7.38 1.00
CA ASP A 86 -13.20 -6.94 -0.34
C ASP A 86 -11.94 -6.10 -0.30
N LEU A 87 -11.85 -5.22 0.69
CA LEU A 87 -10.63 -4.42 0.87
C LEU A 87 -9.45 -5.31 1.21
N ALA A 88 -9.67 -6.31 2.06
CA ALA A 88 -8.61 -7.24 2.44
C ALA A 88 -8.10 -8.03 1.24
N ALA A 89 -9.01 -8.53 0.40
CA ALA A 89 -8.63 -9.29 -0.78
C ALA A 89 -7.84 -8.43 -1.75
N ASP A 90 -8.28 -7.19 -1.96
CA ASP A 90 -7.58 -6.28 -2.85
C ASP A 90 -6.20 -5.91 -2.31
N LEU A 91 -6.11 -5.68 -1.01
CA LEU A 91 -4.82 -5.35 -0.41
C LEU A 91 -3.85 -6.51 -0.56
N ASP A 92 -4.31 -7.74 -0.32
CA ASP A 92 -3.48 -8.93 -0.50
C ASP A 92 -2.99 -9.05 -1.94
N LEU A 93 -3.88 -8.81 -2.89
CA LEU A 93 -3.54 -8.88 -4.30
C LEU A 93 -2.49 -7.83 -4.68
N VAL A 94 -2.71 -6.60 -4.24
CA VAL A 94 -1.81 -5.49 -4.55
C VAL A 94 -0.43 -5.73 -3.95
N LEU A 95 -0.40 -6.10 -2.67
CA LEU A 95 0.86 -6.36 -1.99
C LEU A 95 1.58 -7.56 -2.59
N GLY A 96 0.84 -8.61 -2.93
CA GLY A 96 1.43 -9.78 -3.54
C GLY A 96 2.13 -9.45 -4.85
N ARG A 97 1.49 -8.62 -5.67
CA ARG A 97 2.07 -8.22 -6.95
C ARG A 97 3.28 -7.31 -6.76
N LEU A 98 3.20 -6.38 -5.81
CA LEU A 98 4.32 -5.50 -5.53
C LEU A 98 5.54 -6.29 -5.06
N MET A 99 5.31 -7.25 -4.17
CA MET A 99 6.41 -8.04 -3.63
C MET A 99 7.01 -8.98 -4.67
N ARG A 100 6.18 -9.56 -5.53
CA ARG A 100 6.67 -10.43 -6.61
C ARG A 100 7.54 -9.66 -7.59
N ARG A 101 7.14 -8.44 -7.94
CA ARG A 101 7.95 -7.60 -8.82
C ARG A 101 9.29 -7.28 -8.20
N GLN A 102 9.29 -7.02 -6.88
CA GLN A 102 10.52 -6.74 -6.17
C GLN A 102 11.46 -7.94 -6.19
N VAL A 103 10.94 -9.12 -5.90
CA VAL A 103 11.73 -10.34 -5.91
C VAL A 103 12.26 -10.61 -7.31
N GLY A 104 11.42 -10.44 -8.33
CA GLY A 104 11.85 -10.61 -9.71
C GLY A 104 12.99 -9.68 -10.07
N ALA A 105 12.90 -8.41 -9.67
CA ALA A 105 13.95 -7.45 -9.94
C ALA A 105 15.26 -7.82 -9.25
N LEU A 106 15.17 -8.33 -8.03
CA LEU A 106 16.36 -8.70 -7.28
C LEU A 106 17.09 -9.90 -7.86
N ARG A 107 16.37 -10.73 -8.58
CA ARG A 107 16.98 -11.92 -9.19
C ARG A 107 17.73 -11.61 -10.47
N GLN A 108 17.47 -10.46 -11.04
CA GLN A 108 18.20 -10.05 -12.23
C GLN A 108 19.64 -9.68 -11.87
#